data_421181b2cfd0b81310750d379a27f0d0
#
_entry.id   421181b2cfd0b81310750d379a27f0d0
#
_cell.length_a   1.000
_cell.length_b   1.000
_cell.length_c   1.000
_cell.angle_alpha   90.00
_cell.angle_beta   90.00
_cell.angle_gamma   90.00
#
_symmetry.space_group_name_H-M   'P 1'
#
loop_
_entity.id
_entity.type
_entity.pdbx_description
1 polymer ?
#
loop_
_entity_poly.entity_id
_entity_poly.type
_entity_poly.pdbx_seq_one_letter_code
_entity_poly.pdbx_strand_id
1 'polypeptide(L)'
;MEHNEVIRVVSIKDQVYQILKQEIIDCKLKSGEKLVEQSIAERFNVSRAPVREAIKQLIGDGLVVNITNRGAYVKIPTAKELEDMQEVRTLFEEHAVHHAVTILTEEHRQALQQIREEMLSTIELNDYRRYQELERKLSVELIRLCENDLIEETYTKAYTMMNNFNDSLIKGAHFSQEGAVTDRVEFIDSLLAGDLDKALELVRGHSERAMEFIRHHPLFGANEALLPPELVSHITSPLFGQQKHFPLLHYLENHLKPYRLLYVPYHIHGKRG
;
A
#
# COMPACT_ATOMS: atom_id res chain seq x y z
N MET A 1 -15.90 41.43 -22.71
CA MET A 1 -16.20 40.39 -21.71
C MET A 1 -14.95 40.25 -20.86
N GLU A 2 -15.01 40.83 -19.65
CA GLU A 2 -13.87 40.76 -18.72
C GLU A 2 -13.77 39.32 -18.21
N HIS A 3 -12.63 38.68 -18.47
CA HIS A 3 -12.29 37.41 -17.83
C HIS A 3 -11.95 37.73 -16.37
N ASN A 4 -12.89 37.45 -15.48
CA ASN A 4 -12.67 37.46 -14.05
C ASN A 4 -11.80 36.20 -13.73
N GLU A 5 -10.48 36.36 -13.65
CA GLU A 5 -9.56 35.33 -13.14
C GLU A 5 -9.86 35.16 -11.64
N VAL A 6 -10.52 34.07 -11.31
CA VAL A 6 -10.77 33.69 -9.91
C VAL A 6 -9.51 33.03 -9.35
N ILE A 7 -8.76 33.78 -8.55
CA ILE A 7 -7.64 33.20 -7.77
C ILE A 7 -8.22 32.23 -6.75
N ARG A 8 -8.04 30.93 -6.97
CA ARG A 8 -8.39 29.91 -5.98
C ARG A 8 -7.32 29.89 -4.88
N VAL A 9 -7.58 30.56 -3.79
CA VAL A 9 -6.77 30.45 -2.58
C VAL A 9 -7.08 29.09 -1.94
N VAL A 10 -6.10 28.19 -1.92
CA VAL A 10 -6.22 26.90 -1.23
C VAL A 10 -6.31 27.16 0.26
N SER A 11 -7.38 26.73 0.92
CA SER A 11 -7.58 26.95 2.35
C SER A 11 -6.51 26.24 3.19
N ILE A 12 -6.21 26.75 4.38
CA ILE A 12 -5.28 26.10 5.33
C ILE A 12 -5.75 24.66 5.62
N LYS A 13 -7.04 24.44 5.76
CA LYS A 13 -7.64 23.13 5.95
C LYS A 13 -7.26 22.18 4.80
N ASP A 14 -7.41 22.63 3.57
CA ASP A 14 -7.14 21.81 2.40
C ASP A 14 -5.64 21.52 2.25
N GLN A 15 -4.78 22.49 2.56
CA GLN A 15 -3.33 22.26 2.59
C GLN A 15 -2.93 21.20 3.64
N VAL A 16 -3.44 21.31 4.86
CA VAL A 16 -3.20 20.34 5.94
C VAL A 16 -3.72 18.96 5.54
N TYR A 17 -4.92 18.88 4.97
CA TYR A 17 -5.49 17.63 4.48
C TYR A 17 -4.61 16.99 3.41
N GLN A 18 -4.17 17.74 2.40
CA GLN A 18 -3.33 17.20 1.33
C GLN A 18 -1.98 16.69 1.86
N ILE A 19 -1.35 17.44 2.78
CA ILE A 19 -0.07 17.02 3.38
C ILE A 19 -0.25 15.74 4.20
N LEU A 20 -1.26 15.68 5.07
CA LEU A 20 -1.50 14.48 5.89
C LEU A 20 -1.89 13.28 5.01
N LYS A 21 -2.73 13.48 3.99
CA LYS A 21 -3.08 12.46 3.01
C LYS A 21 -1.83 11.92 2.32
N GLN A 22 -0.95 12.81 1.86
CA GLN A 22 0.29 12.41 1.22
C GLN A 22 1.23 11.68 2.18
N GLU A 23 1.30 12.08 3.44
CA GLU A 23 2.10 11.40 4.46
C GLU A 23 1.58 9.98 4.77
N ILE A 24 0.26 9.78 4.71
CA ILE A 24 -0.33 8.42 4.79
C ILE A 24 0.03 7.61 3.53
N ILE A 25 -0.07 8.22 2.35
CA ILE A 25 0.28 7.58 1.06
C ILE A 25 1.76 7.18 1.03
N ASP A 26 2.64 8.04 1.52
CA ASP A 26 4.08 7.80 1.56
C ASP A 26 4.52 6.91 2.73
N CYS A 27 3.58 6.33 3.48
CA CYS A 27 3.83 5.53 4.68
C CYS A 27 4.67 6.26 5.76
N LYS A 28 4.66 7.59 5.75
CA LYS A 28 5.28 8.44 6.79
C LYS A 28 4.43 8.43 8.05
N LEU A 29 3.09 8.50 7.88
CA LEU A 29 2.09 8.22 8.91
C LEU A 29 1.64 6.78 8.74
N LYS A 30 1.90 5.93 9.73
CA LYS A 30 1.71 4.50 9.65
C LYS A 30 0.31 4.07 10.09
N SER A 31 -0.16 2.93 9.57
CA SER A 31 -1.38 2.29 10.06
C SER A 31 -1.35 2.13 11.58
N GLY A 32 -2.42 2.55 12.25
CA GLY A 32 -2.53 2.59 13.71
C GLY A 32 -1.88 3.79 14.39
N GLU A 33 -1.21 4.67 13.66
CA GLU A 33 -0.60 5.87 14.25
C GLU A 33 -1.67 6.90 14.66
N LYS A 34 -1.49 7.49 15.85
CA LYS A 34 -2.40 8.49 16.39
C LYS A 34 -2.16 9.86 15.79
N LEU A 35 -3.20 10.48 15.28
CA LEU A 35 -3.18 11.87 14.82
C LEU A 35 -3.54 12.81 15.96
N VAL A 36 -2.53 13.48 16.55
CA VAL A 36 -2.73 14.42 17.65
C VAL A 36 -2.91 15.83 17.09
N GLU A 37 -4.14 16.37 17.14
CA GLU A 37 -4.48 17.69 16.59
C GLU A 37 -3.51 18.78 17.02
N GLN A 38 -3.11 18.80 18.30
CA GLN A 38 -2.20 19.81 18.84
C GLN A 38 -0.81 19.72 18.23
N SER A 39 -0.22 18.53 18.19
CA SER A 39 1.13 18.33 17.63
C SER A 39 1.18 18.65 16.13
N ILE A 40 0.09 18.33 15.39
CA ILE A 40 -0.03 18.66 13.97
C ILE A 40 -0.16 20.19 13.79
N ALA A 41 -0.96 20.85 14.63
CA ALA A 41 -1.15 22.30 14.59
C ALA A 41 0.17 23.04 14.88
N GLU A 42 0.93 22.58 15.88
CA GLU A 42 2.28 23.10 16.22
C GLU A 42 3.26 22.89 15.06
N ARG A 43 3.29 21.68 14.47
CA ARG A 43 4.18 21.34 13.34
C ARG A 43 3.94 22.22 12.12
N PHE A 44 2.69 22.56 11.81
CA PHE A 44 2.34 23.37 10.66
C PHE A 44 2.20 24.87 10.99
N ASN A 45 2.41 25.26 12.25
CA ASN A 45 2.21 26.63 12.73
C ASN A 45 0.83 27.20 12.36
N VAL A 46 -0.21 26.42 12.64
CA VAL A 46 -1.62 26.79 12.40
C VAL A 46 -2.46 26.58 13.66
N SER A 47 -3.68 27.10 13.69
CA SER A 47 -4.61 26.80 14.78
C SER A 47 -5.14 25.35 14.67
N ARG A 48 -5.71 24.82 15.77
CA ARG A 48 -6.26 23.46 15.80
C ARG A 48 -7.51 23.26 14.93
N ALA A 49 -8.25 24.34 14.65
CA ALA A 49 -9.50 24.24 13.91
C ALA A 49 -9.32 23.68 12.48
N PRO A 50 -8.44 24.22 11.61
CA PRO A 50 -8.22 23.65 10.28
C PRO A 50 -7.65 22.23 10.30
N VAL A 51 -6.84 21.88 11.32
CA VAL A 51 -6.33 20.50 11.50
C VAL A 51 -7.46 19.52 11.80
N ARG A 52 -8.37 19.90 12.69
CA ARG A 52 -9.55 19.07 13.02
C ARG A 52 -10.43 18.85 11.79
N GLU A 53 -10.68 19.87 10.99
CA GLU A 53 -11.48 19.75 9.77
C GLU A 53 -10.77 18.88 8.72
N ALA A 54 -9.45 18.99 8.57
CA ALA A 54 -8.65 18.11 7.72
C ALA A 54 -8.73 16.65 8.17
N ILE A 55 -8.62 16.40 9.47
CA ILE A 55 -8.75 15.02 10.03
C ILE A 55 -10.16 14.49 9.79
N LYS A 56 -11.22 15.29 9.93
CA LYS A 56 -12.58 14.86 9.61
C LYS A 56 -12.73 14.46 8.14
N GLN A 57 -12.08 15.18 7.25
CA GLN A 57 -12.09 14.85 5.82
C GLN A 57 -11.36 13.52 5.56
N LEU A 58 -10.21 13.29 6.20
CA LEU A 58 -9.50 11.99 6.13
C LEU A 58 -10.35 10.83 6.69
N ILE A 59 -11.18 11.10 7.71
CA ILE A 59 -12.16 10.10 8.23
C ILE A 59 -13.23 9.83 7.18
N GLY A 60 -13.76 10.86 6.53
CA GLY A 60 -14.71 10.74 5.41
C GLY A 60 -14.16 9.92 4.25
N ASP A 61 -12.87 10.07 3.95
CA ASP A 61 -12.18 9.28 2.94
C ASP A 61 -11.87 7.84 3.38
N GLY A 62 -12.06 7.52 4.67
CA GLY A 62 -11.77 6.20 5.24
C GLY A 62 -10.29 5.92 5.44
N LEU A 63 -9.40 6.93 5.37
CA LEU A 63 -7.96 6.81 5.65
C LEU A 63 -7.65 6.88 7.15
N VAL A 64 -8.55 7.48 7.92
CA VAL A 64 -8.45 7.69 9.36
C VAL A 64 -9.73 7.19 10.03
N VAL A 65 -9.62 6.68 11.24
CA VAL A 65 -10.75 6.31 12.09
C VAL A 65 -10.77 7.16 13.35
N ASN A 66 -11.97 7.55 13.79
CA ASN A 66 -12.12 8.22 15.06
C ASN A 66 -12.61 7.23 16.12
N ILE A 67 -11.84 7.06 17.18
CA ILE A 67 -12.17 6.14 18.28
C ILE A 67 -12.69 6.95 19.44
N THR A 68 -13.91 6.62 19.89
CA THR A 68 -14.60 7.32 20.96
C THR A 68 -13.70 7.47 22.18
N ASN A 69 -13.56 8.68 22.69
CA ASN A 69 -12.75 9.06 23.85
C ASN A 69 -11.22 8.86 23.70
N ARG A 70 -10.72 8.46 22.51
CA ARG A 70 -9.29 8.18 22.26
C ARG A 70 -8.70 9.03 21.15
N GLY A 71 -9.52 9.51 20.21
CA GLY A 71 -9.11 10.41 19.13
C GLY A 71 -9.00 9.73 17.77
N ALA A 72 -8.30 10.38 16.85
CA ALA A 72 -8.14 9.98 15.47
C ALA A 72 -6.86 9.14 15.27
N TYR A 73 -6.97 8.09 14.43
CA TYR A 73 -5.88 7.16 14.12
C TYR A 73 -5.88 6.83 12.63
N VAL A 74 -4.70 6.67 12.03
CA VAL A 74 -4.57 6.10 10.69
C VAL A 74 -5.20 4.71 10.69
N LYS A 75 -6.07 4.43 9.72
CA LYS A 75 -6.85 3.18 9.69
C LYS A 75 -5.94 1.96 9.53
N ILE A 76 -6.22 0.92 10.32
CA ILE A 76 -5.72 -0.45 10.09
C ILE A 76 -6.86 -1.19 9.39
N PRO A 77 -6.69 -1.64 8.13
CA PRO A 77 -7.72 -2.41 7.46
C PRO A 77 -7.86 -3.81 8.05
N THR A 78 -9.07 -4.34 8.01
CA THR A 78 -9.35 -5.76 8.33
C THR A 78 -8.90 -6.67 7.18
N ALA A 79 -8.78 -7.99 7.42
CA ALA A 79 -8.49 -8.95 6.35
C ALA A 79 -9.50 -8.87 5.21
N LYS A 80 -10.79 -8.79 5.53
CA LYS A 80 -11.86 -8.65 4.53
C LYS A 80 -11.71 -7.37 3.70
N GLU A 81 -11.39 -6.25 4.33
CA GLU A 81 -11.15 -5.01 3.60
C GLU A 81 -9.92 -5.09 2.69
N LEU A 82 -8.86 -5.79 3.12
CA LEU A 82 -7.68 -6.03 2.27
C LEU A 82 -8.00 -6.93 1.08
N GLU A 83 -8.80 -7.99 1.30
CA GLU A 83 -9.29 -8.84 0.21
C GLU A 83 -10.13 -8.05 -0.78
N ASP A 84 -11.08 -7.23 -0.30
CA ASP A 84 -11.92 -6.37 -1.16
C ASP A 84 -11.07 -5.36 -1.97
N MET A 85 -10.06 -4.77 -1.33
CA MET A 85 -9.14 -3.86 -2.00
C MET A 85 -8.29 -4.58 -3.05
N GLN A 86 -7.84 -5.80 -2.77
CA GLN A 86 -7.07 -6.59 -3.73
C GLN A 86 -7.93 -6.99 -4.93
N GLU A 87 -9.19 -7.36 -4.72
CA GLU A 87 -10.13 -7.66 -5.80
C GLU A 87 -10.32 -6.44 -6.72
N VAL A 88 -10.60 -5.27 -6.14
CA VAL A 88 -10.74 -4.01 -6.89
C VAL A 88 -9.45 -3.68 -7.66
N ARG A 89 -8.29 -3.82 -7.03
CA ARG A 89 -7.00 -3.60 -7.70
C ARG A 89 -6.82 -4.51 -8.90
N THR A 90 -7.10 -5.80 -8.75
CA THR A 90 -6.96 -6.78 -9.83
C THR A 90 -7.84 -6.44 -11.01
N LEU A 91 -9.11 -6.08 -10.78
CA LEU A 91 -10.03 -5.67 -11.84
C LEU A 91 -9.50 -4.46 -12.63
N PHE A 92 -8.96 -3.46 -11.95
CA PHE A 92 -8.41 -2.29 -12.62
C PHE A 92 -7.08 -2.57 -13.30
N GLU A 93 -6.21 -3.39 -12.70
CA GLU A 93 -4.94 -3.79 -13.32
C GLU A 93 -5.18 -4.61 -14.59
N GLU A 94 -6.12 -5.57 -14.59
CA GLU A 94 -6.50 -6.31 -15.79
C GLU A 94 -7.06 -5.37 -16.89
N HIS A 95 -7.94 -4.43 -16.50
CA HIS A 95 -8.45 -3.43 -17.43
C HIS A 95 -7.34 -2.57 -18.02
N ALA A 96 -6.40 -2.11 -17.19
CA ALA A 96 -5.27 -1.30 -17.62
C ALA A 96 -4.31 -2.09 -18.55
N VAL A 97 -4.10 -3.38 -18.31
CA VAL A 97 -3.30 -4.24 -19.19
C VAL A 97 -3.93 -4.34 -20.59
N HIS A 98 -5.26 -4.51 -20.67
CA HIS A 98 -5.95 -4.50 -21.96
C HIS A 98 -5.76 -3.18 -22.74
N HIS A 99 -5.75 -2.05 -22.04
CA HIS A 99 -5.43 -0.75 -22.64
C HIS A 99 -3.95 -0.66 -23.04
N ALA A 100 -3.06 -0.99 -22.13
CA ALA A 100 -1.62 -0.84 -22.32
C ALA A 100 -1.12 -1.52 -23.58
N VAL A 101 -1.49 -2.79 -23.84
CA VAL A 101 -1.00 -3.54 -25.00
C VAL A 101 -1.42 -2.91 -26.35
N THR A 102 -2.42 -2.03 -26.34
CA THR A 102 -2.94 -1.39 -27.57
C THR A 102 -2.43 0.05 -27.76
N ILE A 103 -2.08 0.75 -26.67
CA ILE A 103 -1.82 2.20 -26.71
C ILE A 103 -0.41 2.61 -26.30
N LEU A 104 0.48 1.67 -25.90
CA LEU A 104 1.84 2.01 -25.50
C LEU A 104 2.57 2.79 -26.60
N THR A 105 2.88 4.06 -26.31
CA THR A 105 3.75 4.88 -27.13
C THR A 105 5.21 4.54 -26.88
N GLU A 106 6.12 5.06 -27.70
CA GLU A 106 7.57 4.90 -27.48
C GLU A 106 8.02 5.50 -26.14
N GLU A 107 7.42 6.61 -25.73
CA GLU A 107 7.68 7.24 -24.43
C GLU A 107 7.29 6.32 -23.27
N HIS A 108 6.10 5.71 -23.35
CA HIS A 108 5.63 4.72 -22.35
C HIS A 108 6.57 3.51 -22.29
N ARG A 109 7.02 3.02 -23.44
CA ARG A 109 7.99 1.89 -23.52
C ARG A 109 9.30 2.22 -22.84
N GLN A 110 9.86 3.40 -23.09
CA GLN A 110 11.10 3.87 -22.46
C GLN A 110 10.93 4.00 -20.94
N ALA A 111 9.79 4.54 -20.45
CA ALA A 111 9.51 4.65 -19.04
C ALA A 111 9.42 3.27 -18.36
N LEU A 112 8.75 2.29 -19.01
CA LEU A 112 8.68 0.92 -18.52
C LEU A 112 10.04 0.24 -18.49
N GLN A 113 10.88 0.42 -19.53
CA GLN A 113 12.24 -0.10 -19.56
C GLN A 113 13.10 0.48 -18.45
N GLN A 114 13.00 1.77 -18.19
CA GLN A 114 13.72 2.41 -17.09
C GLN A 114 13.29 1.83 -15.74
N ILE A 115 11.99 1.67 -15.50
CA ILE A 115 11.47 1.06 -14.25
C ILE A 115 12.01 -0.36 -14.12
N ARG A 116 12.00 -1.14 -15.19
CA ARG A 116 12.52 -2.52 -15.25
C ARG A 116 13.99 -2.60 -14.82
N GLU A 117 14.84 -1.77 -15.42
CA GLU A 117 16.29 -1.73 -15.13
C GLU A 117 16.56 -1.31 -13.68
N GLU A 118 15.84 -0.29 -13.19
CA GLU A 118 15.94 0.15 -11.82
C GLU A 118 15.46 -0.94 -10.83
N MET A 119 14.40 -1.68 -11.15
CA MET A 119 13.93 -2.81 -10.32
C MET A 119 15.00 -3.91 -10.21
N LEU A 120 15.64 -4.29 -11.31
CA LEU A 120 16.72 -5.29 -11.28
C LEU A 120 17.88 -4.84 -10.40
N SER A 121 18.26 -3.57 -10.43
CA SER A 121 19.34 -3.04 -9.60
C SER A 121 19.04 -3.11 -8.10
N THR A 122 17.76 -3.14 -7.71
CA THR A 122 17.38 -3.25 -6.29
C THR A 122 17.75 -4.61 -5.68
N ILE A 123 17.86 -5.67 -6.48
CA ILE A 123 18.28 -7.00 -6.02
C ILE A 123 19.73 -6.94 -5.55
N GLU A 124 20.63 -6.41 -6.39
CA GLU A 124 22.05 -6.32 -6.10
C GLU A 124 22.33 -5.42 -4.88
N LEU A 125 21.58 -4.32 -4.76
CA LEU A 125 21.73 -3.35 -3.68
C LEU A 125 20.97 -3.77 -2.39
N ASN A 126 20.15 -4.83 -2.46
CA ASN A 126 19.24 -5.25 -1.39
C ASN A 126 18.36 -4.07 -0.89
N ASP A 127 17.91 -3.21 -1.83
CA ASP A 127 17.15 -2.00 -1.55
C ASP A 127 15.65 -2.24 -1.73
N TYR A 128 15.05 -2.89 -0.73
CA TYR A 128 13.61 -3.18 -0.73
C TYR A 128 12.74 -1.91 -0.77
N ARG A 129 13.21 -0.82 -0.16
CA ARG A 129 12.46 0.45 -0.16
C ARG A 129 12.37 1.01 -1.58
N ARG A 130 13.48 1.01 -2.32
CA ARG A 130 13.50 1.46 -3.71
C ARG A 130 12.61 0.58 -4.59
N TYR A 131 12.64 -0.74 -4.37
CA TYR A 131 11.72 -1.65 -5.05
C TYR A 131 10.25 -1.27 -4.83
N GLN A 132 9.83 -1.00 -3.60
CA GLN A 132 8.45 -0.58 -3.29
C GLN A 132 8.06 0.74 -3.98
N GLU A 133 8.97 1.71 -4.06
CA GLU A 133 8.77 2.96 -4.78
C GLU A 133 8.55 2.73 -6.28
N LEU A 134 9.34 1.83 -6.87
CA LEU A 134 9.26 1.47 -8.29
C LEU A 134 7.98 0.66 -8.59
N GLU A 135 7.61 -0.25 -7.72
CA GLU A 135 6.39 -1.03 -7.83
C GLU A 135 5.16 -0.10 -7.82
N ARG A 136 5.14 0.89 -6.91
CA ARG A 136 4.10 1.92 -6.90
C ARG A 136 4.09 2.74 -8.18
N LYS A 137 5.26 3.15 -8.68
CA LYS A 137 5.37 3.91 -9.92
C LYS A 137 4.82 3.13 -11.10
N LEU A 138 5.22 1.86 -11.24
CA LEU A 138 4.72 0.97 -12.28
C LEU A 138 3.19 0.85 -12.25
N SER A 139 2.64 0.57 -11.08
CA SER A 139 1.20 0.38 -10.91
C SER A 139 0.41 1.65 -11.25
N VAL A 140 0.87 2.82 -10.80
CA VAL A 140 0.21 4.10 -11.08
C VAL A 140 0.30 4.46 -12.56
N GLU A 141 1.47 4.31 -13.20
CA GLU A 141 1.64 4.59 -14.63
C GLU A 141 0.75 3.67 -15.48
N LEU A 142 0.65 2.39 -15.11
CA LEU A 142 -0.25 1.45 -15.79
C LEU A 142 -1.71 1.91 -15.72
N ILE A 143 -2.19 2.30 -14.55
CA ILE A 143 -3.57 2.74 -14.34
C ILE A 143 -3.88 4.05 -15.09
N ARG A 144 -2.91 4.96 -15.19
CA ARG A 144 -3.05 6.22 -15.94
C ARG A 144 -3.30 6.00 -17.43
N LEU A 145 -2.84 4.89 -17.99
CA LEU A 145 -3.12 4.54 -19.39
C LEU A 145 -4.62 4.34 -19.65
N CYS A 146 -5.44 4.14 -18.62
CA CYS A 146 -6.90 4.06 -18.78
C CYS A 146 -7.56 5.42 -19.07
N GLU A 147 -6.85 6.55 -18.89
CA GLU A 147 -7.37 7.92 -19.07
C GLU A 147 -8.71 8.15 -18.33
N ASN A 148 -8.86 7.57 -17.14
CA ASN A 148 -10.07 7.61 -16.34
C ASN A 148 -9.76 8.00 -14.88
N ASP A 149 -10.05 9.26 -14.54
CA ASP A 149 -9.77 9.84 -13.23
C ASP A 149 -10.41 9.06 -12.08
N LEU A 150 -11.60 8.50 -12.28
CA LEU A 150 -12.30 7.72 -11.25
C LEU A 150 -11.59 6.38 -10.98
N ILE A 151 -11.08 5.72 -12.01
CA ILE A 151 -10.27 4.51 -11.89
C ILE A 151 -8.98 4.86 -11.14
N GLU A 152 -8.26 5.93 -11.55
CA GLU A 152 -7.01 6.35 -10.90
C GLU A 152 -7.24 6.68 -9.41
N GLU A 153 -8.27 7.44 -9.08
CA GLU A 153 -8.60 7.80 -7.69
C GLU A 153 -8.92 6.55 -6.85
N THR A 154 -9.79 5.68 -7.36
CA THR A 154 -10.24 4.48 -6.62
C THR A 154 -9.07 3.50 -6.42
N TYR A 155 -8.29 3.24 -7.46
CA TYR A 155 -7.11 2.39 -7.41
C TYR A 155 -6.07 2.93 -6.42
N THR A 156 -5.74 4.22 -6.52
CA THR A 156 -4.75 4.87 -5.66
C THR A 156 -5.15 4.77 -4.19
N LYS A 157 -6.44 4.90 -3.88
CA LYS A 157 -6.96 4.75 -2.52
C LYS A 157 -6.75 3.32 -2.01
N ALA A 158 -7.17 2.30 -2.77
CA ALA A 158 -7.01 0.90 -2.39
C ALA A 158 -5.53 0.54 -2.24
N TYR A 159 -4.71 0.92 -3.20
CA TYR A 159 -3.27 0.71 -3.21
C TYR A 159 -2.57 1.31 -1.98
N THR A 160 -2.91 2.58 -1.66
CA THR A 160 -2.34 3.30 -0.51
C THR A 160 -2.64 2.61 0.80
N MET A 161 -3.90 2.20 1.02
CA MET A 161 -4.31 1.55 2.26
C MET A 161 -3.60 0.21 2.44
N MET A 162 -3.47 -0.58 1.37
CA MET A 162 -2.75 -1.86 1.39
C MET A 162 -1.26 -1.67 1.66
N ASN A 163 -0.60 -0.73 0.97
CA ASN A 163 0.83 -0.51 1.15
C ASN A 163 1.19 0.06 2.51
N ASN A 164 0.39 0.99 3.04
CA ASN A 164 0.62 1.51 4.38
C ASN A 164 0.52 0.39 5.44
N PHE A 165 -0.44 -0.52 5.26
CA PHE A 165 -0.57 -1.70 6.09
C PHE A 165 0.64 -2.62 5.94
N ASN A 166 1.05 -2.94 4.71
CA ASN A 166 2.18 -3.80 4.42
C ASN A 166 3.50 -3.23 4.98
N ASP A 167 3.79 -1.93 4.77
CA ASP A 167 5.00 -1.29 5.32
C ASP A 167 5.04 -1.32 6.85
N SER A 168 3.87 -1.27 7.48
CA SER A 168 3.77 -1.33 8.94
C SER A 168 4.04 -2.72 9.53
N LEU A 169 3.77 -3.80 8.78
CA LEU A 169 3.79 -5.17 9.27
C LEU A 169 4.90 -6.04 8.68
N ILE A 170 5.29 -5.81 7.42
CA ILE A 170 6.17 -6.73 6.69
C ILE A 170 7.66 -6.54 7.05
N LYS A 171 8.04 -5.51 7.79
CA LYS A 171 9.46 -5.30 8.20
C LYS A 171 10.13 -6.48 8.90
N GLY A 172 9.40 -7.58 9.14
CA GLY A 172 9.92 -8.83 9.73
C GLY A 172 9.64 -10.09 8.92
N ALA A 173 8.86 -10.05 7.84
CA ALA A 173 8.62 -11.22 7.01
C ALA A 173 9.76 -11.38 6.00
N HIS A 174 10.34 -12.57 5.92
CA HIS A 174 11.30 -12.92 4.87
C HIS A 174 10.58 -13.03 3.51
N PHE A 175 10.24 -11.87 2.96
CA PHE A 175 9.77 -11.78 1.58
C PHE A 175 10.98 -11.93 0.67
N SER A 176 10.94 -12.86 -0.28
CA SER A 176 11.99 -12.96 -1.29
C SER A 176 11.88 -11.76 -2.23
N GLN A 177 12.70 -10.73 -1.97
CA GLN A 177 12.78 -9.56 -2.85
C GLN A 177 13.08 -9.97 -4.28
N GLU A 178 13.98 -10.93 -4.47
CA GLU A 178 14.37 -11.45 -5.78
C GLU A 178 13.17 -12.01 -6.54
N GLY A 179 12.35 -12.86 -5.92
CA GLY A 179 11.15 -13.41 -6.56
C GLY A 179 10.14 -12.34 -6.94
N ALA A 180 9.91 -11.34 -6.07
CA ALA A 180 8.97 -10.26 -6.35
C ALA A 180 9.46 -9.35 -7.49
N VAL A 181 10.74 -9.03 -7.52
CA VAL A 181 11.34 -8.25 -8.61
C VAL A 181 11.26 -9.03 -9.92
N THR A 182 11.60 -10.33 -9.92
CA THR A 182 11.53 -11.18 -11.10
C THR A 182 10.12 -11.20 -11.70
N ASP A 183 9.09 -11.40 -10.87
CA ASP A 183 7.69 -11.38 -11.32
C ASP A 183 7.30 -10.05 -11.97
N ARG A 184 7.73 -8.93 -11.38
CA ARG A 184 7.43 -7.60 -11.93
C ARG A 184 8.22 -7.28 -13.21
N VAL A 185 9.45 -7.72 -13.30
CA VAL A 185 10.26 -7.62 -14.52
C VAL A 185 9.61 -8.44 -15.65
N GLU A 186 9.19 -9.69 -15.40
CA GLU A 186 8.51 -10.53 -16.37
C GLU A 186 7.17 -9.88 -16.84
N PHE A 187 6.45 -9.25 -15.92
CA PHE A 187 5.25 -8.48 -16.24
C PHE A 187 5.55 -7.30 -17.17
N ILE A 188 6.59 -6.51 -16.89
CA ILE A 188 6.99 -5.40 -17.77
C ILE A 188 7.39 -5.94 -19.15
N ASP A 189 8.17 -7.02 -19.20
CA ASP A 189 8.60 -7.65 -20.44
C ASP A 189 7.41 -8.11 -21.29
N SER A 190 6.36 -8.68 -20.66
CA SER A 190 5.13 -9.08 -21.36
C SER A 190 4.36 -7.88 -21.93
N LEU A 191 4.28 -6.76 -21.20
CA LEU A 191 3.67 -5.52 -21.71
C LEU A 191 4.45 -4.95 -22.91
N LEU A 192 5.79 -4.91 -22.83
CA LEU A 192 6.66 -4.43 -23.91
C LEU A 192 6.58 -5.33 -25.15
N ALA A 193 6.39 -6.63 -24.97
CA ALA A 193 6.18 -7.58 -26.06
C ALA A 193 4.77 -7.52 -26.66
N GLY A 194 3.81 -6.87 -25.99
CA GLY A 194 2.39 -6.89 -26.38
C GLY A 194 1.72 -8.24 -26.11
N ASP A 195 2.29 -9.06 -25.22
CA ASP A 195 1.75 -10.37 -24.84
C ASP A 195 0.66 -10.20 -23.77
N LEU A 196 -0.58 -10.00 -24.27
CA LEU A 196 -1.75 -9.79 -23.41
C LEU A 196 -2.00 -10.96 -22.46
N ASP A 197 -1.95 -12.19 -22.99
CA ASP A 197 -2.30 -13.38 -22.21
C ASP A 197 -1.31 -13.58 -21.06
N LYS A 198 -0.01 -13.41 -21.33
CA LYS A 198 1.02 -13.49 -20.32
C LYS A 198 0.93 -12.37 -19.28
N ALA A 199 0.67 -11.14 -19.71
CA ALA A 199 0.51 -10.01 -18.80
C ALA A 199 -0.67 -10.22 -17.84
N LEU A 200 -1.81 -10.69 -18.34
CA LEU A 200 -2.99 -11.02 -17.51
C LEU A 200 -2.72 -12.20 -16.56
N GLU A 201 -2.03 -13.25 -17.01
CA GLU A 201 -1.60 -14.36 -16.14
C GLU A 201 -0.78 -13.84 -14.95
N LEU A 202 0.19 -12.95 -15.21
CA LEU A 202 1.07 -12.40 -14.19
C LEU A 202 0.32 -11.50 -13.20
N VAL A 203 -0.62 -10.67 -13.66
CA VAL A 203 -1.50 -9.87 -12.77
C VAL A 203 -2.31 -10.78 -11.84
N ARG A 204 -2.96 -11.81 -12.40
CA ARG A 204 -3.77 -12.76 -11.62
C ARG A 204 -2.92 -13.54 -10.62
N GLY A 205 -1.77 -14.06 -11.05
CA GLY A 205 -0.85 -14.79 -10.18
C GLY A 205 -0.31 -13.91 -9.04
N HIS A 206 -0.03 -12.64 -9.30
CA HIS A 206 0.33 -11.68 -8.24
C HIS A 206 -0.82 -11.48 -7.25
N SER A 207 -2.04 -11.31 -7.76
CA SER A 207 -3.23 -11.14 -6.93
C SER A 207 -3.51 -12.37 -6.06
N GLU A 208 -3.43 -13.57 -6.61
CA GLU A 208 -3.62 -14.82 -5.88
C GLU A 208 -2.61 -14.96 -4.73
N ARG A 209 -1.33 -14.67 -4.97
CA ARG A 209 -0.30 -14.68 -3.92
C ARG A 209 -0.56 -13.64 -2.83
N ALA A 210 -1.02 -12.44 -3.21
CA ALA A 210 -1.38 -11.41 -2.25
C ALA A 210 -2.58 -11.84 -1.38
N MET A 211 -3.61 -12.42 -1.99
CA MET A 211 -4.78 -12.96 -1.28
C MET A 211 -4.42 -14.12 -0.35
N GLU A 212 -3.56 -15.03 -0.80
CA GLU A 212 -3.06 -16.14 0.03
C GLU A 212 -2.27 -15.60 1.23
N PHE A 213 -1.42 -14.60 1.01
CA PHE A 213 -0.70 -13.92 2.09
C PHE A 213 -1.65 -13.29 3.11
N ILE A 214 -2.69 -12.55 2.67
CA ILE A 214 -3.67 -11.92 3.55
C ILE A 214 -4.38 -12.99 4.39
N ARG A 215 -4.87 -14.07 3.76
CA ARG A 215 -5.64 -15.13 4.45
C ARG A 215 -4.81 -15.90 5.48
N HIS A 216 -3.54 -16.10 5.22
CA HIS A 216 -2.65 -16.87 6.10
C HIS A 216 -1.80 -16.00 7.02
N HIS A 217 -1.92 -14.66 6.92
CA HIS A 217 -1.15 -13.78 7.77
C HIS A 217 -1.57 -13.95 9.24
N PRO A 218 -0.64 -14.13 10.19
CA PRO A 218 -0.96 -14.40 11.61
C PRO A 218 -1.89 -13.38 12.26
N LEU A 219 -1.92 -12.14 11.78
CA LEU A 219 -2.82 -11.10 12.29
C LEU A 219 -4.28 -11.32 11.85
N PHE A 220 -4.54 -12.12 10.81
CA PHE A 220 -5.89 -12.33 10.28
C PHE A 220 -6.32 -13.79 10.26
N GLY A 221 -5.38 -14.73 10.14
CA GLY A 221 -5.66 -16.19 10.07
C GLY A 221 -5.78 -16.86 11.43
N ALA A 222 -5.32 -16.24 12.50
CA ALA A 222 -5.61 -16.73 13.83
C ALA A 222 -7.04 -16.33 14.18
N ASN A 223 -7.89 -17.33 14.46
CA ASN A 223 -9.08 -17.09 15.26
C ASN A 223 -8.72 -16.07 16.34
N GLU A 224 -9.44 -14.95 16.46
CA GLU A 224 -9.19 -13.94 17.52
C GLU A 224 -9.04 -14.58 18.90
N ALA A 225 -9.61 -15.79 19.09
CA ALA A 225 -9.48 -16.64 20.27
C ALA A 225 -8.07 -17.24 20.47
N LEU A 226 -7.18 -17.23 19.47
CA LEU A 226 -5.81 -17.76 19.58
C LEU A 226 -4.76 -16.65 19.76
N LEU A 227 -5.14 -15.40 19.53
CA LEU A 227 -4.28 -14.28 19.88
C LEU A 227 -4.40 -14.01 21.39
N PRO A 228 -3.29 -13.80 22.11
CA PRO A 228 -3.37 -13.41 23.51
C PRO A 228 -4.30 -12.19 23.65
N PRO A 229 -5.18 -12.15 24.67
CA PRO A 229 -6.10 -11.04 24.89
C PRO A 229 -5.41 -9.68 24.88
N GLU A 230 -4.14 -9.63 25.31
CA GLU A 230 -3.29 -8.46 25.29
C GLU A 230 -2.94 -8.03 23.86
N LEU A 231 -2.76 -8.96 22.93
CA LEU A 231 -2.47 -8.67 21.53
C LEU A 231 -3.75 -8.24 20.79
N VAL A 232 -4.87 -8.93 21.03
CA VAL A 232 -6.18 -8.55 20.51
C VAL A 232 -6.54 -7.15 21.01
N SER A 233 -6.39 -6.90 22.31
CA SER A 233 -6.62 -5.58 22.88
C SER A 233 -5.64 -4.51 22.36
N HIS A 234 -4.45 -4.89 21.91
CA HIS A 234 -3.47 -3.99 21.31
C HIS A 234 -3.73 -3.73 19.80
N ILE A 235 -4.07 -4.75 19.04
CA ILE A 235 -4.40 -4.63 17.60
C ILE A 235 -5.72 -3.88 17.43
N THR A 236 -6.69 -4.15 18.29
CA THR A 236 -7.97 -3.43 18.36
C THR A 236 -7.89 -2.18 19.23
N SER A 237 -6.80 -2.02 20.01
CA SER A 237 -6.59 -0.89 20.91
C SER A 237 -5.95 0.28 20.18
N PRO A 238 -6.54 1.45 20.33
CA PRO A 238 -5.99 2.70 19.81
C PRO A 238 -4.69 3.18 20.51
N LEU A 239 -4.16 2.40 21.43
CA LEU A 239 -2.89 2.66 22.11
C LEU A 239 -1.66 2.19 21.30
N PHE A 240 -1.87 1.57 20.15
CA PHE A 240 -0.82 1.04 19.28
C PHE A 240 0.23 2.10 18.87
N GLY A 241 -0.14 3.38 18.87
CA GLY A 241 0.76 4.50 18.52
C GLY A 241 1.46 5.22 19.68
N GLN A 242 1.25 4.84 20.95
CA GLN A 242 1.83 5.61 22.08
C GLN A 242 3.19 5.13 22.59
N GLN A 243 3.65 3.95 22.19
CA GLN A 243 4.97 3.45 22.61
C GLN A 243 5.99 3.61 21.50
N LYS A 244 6.92 4.55 21.64
CA LYS A 244 8.08 4.75 20.75
C LYS A 244 8.96 3.51 20.57
N HIS A 245 8.74 2.45 21.37
CA HIS A 245 9.37 1.14 21.32
C HIS A 245 8.40 0.09 21.83
N PHE A 246 7.30 -0.18 21.12
CA PHE A 246 6.62 -1.43 21.36
C PHE A 246 7.21 -2.47 20.41
N PRO A 247 7.84 -3.52 20.94
CA PRO A 247 8.43 -4.55 20.11
C PRO A 247 7.34 -5.51 19.63
N LEU A 248 6.42 -5.03 18.77
CA LEU A 248 5.57 -5.96 18.03
C LEU A 248 6.48 -6.94 17.28
N LEU A 249 7.56 -6.45 16.68
CA LEU A 249 8.62 -7.29 16.11
C LEU A 249 9.19 -8.23 17.17
N HIS A 250 9.54 -7.74 18.35
CA HIS A 250 10.12 -8.55 19.42
C HIS A 250 9.08 -9.52 20.03
N TYR A 251 7.82 -9.13 20.11
CA TYR A 251 6.73 -10.01 20.53
C TYR A 251 6.44 -11.07 19.47
N LEU A 252 6.35 -10.69 18.18
CA LEU A 252 6.18 -11.60 17.06
C LEU A 252 7.39 -12.52 16.92
N GLU A 253 8.62 -12.02 17.09
CA GLU A 253 9.83 -12.83 17.10
C GLU A 253 9.88 -13.84 18.25
N ASN A 254 9.40 -13.50 19.44
CA ASN A 254 9.49 -14.37 20.62
C ASN A 254 8.30 -15.32 20.78
N HIS A 255 7.09 -14.93 20.31
CA HIS A 255 5.86 -15.69 20.55
C HIS A 255 5.35 -16.43 19.31
N LEU A 256 5.75 -16.00 18.11
CA LEU A 256 5.42 -16.68 16.84
C LEU A 256 6.59 -17.53 16.30
N LYS A 257 7.67 -17.71 17.07
CA LYS A 257 8.75 -18.67 16.74
C LYS A 257 8.25 -20.06 16.29
N PRO A 258 7.18 -20.63 16.86
CA PRO A 258 6.64 -21.92 16.39
C PRO A 258 6.06 -21.86 14.97
N TYR A 259 5.62 -20.69 14.51
CA TYR A 259 5.01 -20.48 13.19
C TYR A 259 6.02 -20.14 12.09
N ARG A 260 7.30 -19.95 12.45
CA ARG A 260 8.43 -19.81 11.50
C ARG A 260 8.59 -21.03 10.58
N LEU A 261 8.08 -22.20 10.98
CA LEU A 261 8.17 -23.45 10.24
C LEU A 261 7.07 -23.65 9.18
N LEU A 262 6.06 -22.77 9.11
CA LEU A 262 5.03 -22.82 8.08
C LEU A 262 5.37 -22.03 6.82
N TYR A 263 6.46 -21.28 6.83
CA TYR A 263 7.00 -20.64 5.64
C TYR A 263 7.92 -21.59 4.89
N VAL A 264 7.33 -22.50 4.14
CA VAL A 264 8.05 -23.30 3.15
C VAL A 264 8.46 -22.37 2.00
N PRO A 265 9.76 -22.19 1.72
CA PRO A 265 10.15 -21.49 0.51
C PRO A 265 9.61 -22.31 -0.67
N TYR A 266 8.84 -21.67 -1.53
CA TYR A 266 8.43 -22.24 -2.81
C TYR A 266 9.69 -22.55 -3.61
N HIS A 267 10.18 -23.78 -3.50
CA HIS A 267 11.10 -24.35 -4.47
C HIS A 267 10.29 -24.60 -5.74
N ILE A 268 10.51 -23.74 -6.72
CA ILE A 268 10.17 -24.06 -8.10
C ILE A 268 10.88 -25.36 -8.44
N HIS A 269 10.15 -26.46 -8.48
CA HIS A 269 10.63 -27.70 -9.06
C HIS A 269 10.75 -27.49 -10.57
N GLY A 270 11.87 -26.92 -10.99
CA GLY A 270 12.34 -27.09 -12.35
C GLY A 270 12.60 -28.54 -12.58
N LYS A 271 11.66 -29.27 -13.18
CA LYS A 271 11.93 -30.57 -13.77
C LYS A 271 12.95 -30.35 -14.89
N ARG A 272 14.21 -30.69 -14.60
CA ARG A 272 15.14 -31.10 -15.64
C ARG A 272 14.76 -32.53 -16.04
N GLY A 273 14.38 -32.70 -17.25
CA GLY A 273 14.24 -33.92 -17.96
C GLY A 273 14.42 -33.63 -19.42
#